data_fcf81feff37258de1d7f05dcc49810cc
#
_entry.id   fcf81feff37258de1d7f05dcc49810cc
#
_cell.length_a   1.000
_cell.length_b   1.000
_cell.length_c   1.000
_cell.angle_alpha   90.00
_cell.angle_beta   90.00
_cell.angle_gamma   90.00
#
_symmetry.space_group_name_H-M   'P 1'
#
loop_
_entity.id
_entity.type
_entity.pdbx_description
1 polymer ?
#
loop_
_entity_poly.entity_id
_entity_poly.type
_entity_poly.pdbx_seq_one_letter_code
_entity_poly.pdbx_strand_id
1 'polypeptide(L)'
;VYSIEDLAELVFDLKNANHKAEINVKLTAGAGVGTIAAGVVKAKADGVTISGCDGGTGASPRTSMRHAGLPWELGLSEAQQVLLLNQLRDRVKLETDGKLLTGRDAAIACLLGAELFSFCTGPLIAIGCQMFRVCNKNTCPFGICTQDEKLRKRFAGKPEYVMNYMRFVAEDLREIMAHLGFHKLEDMVGRSD
;
A
#
# COMPACT_ATOMS: atom_id res chain seq x y z
N VAL A 1 -17.35 11.51 2.42
CA VAL A 1 -17.77 10.48 1.46
C VAL A 1 -18.63 9.46 2.19
N TYR A 2 -19.90 9.39 1.84
CA TYR A 2 -20.87 8.47 2.47
C TYR A 2 -21.36 7.39 1.52
N SER A 3 -21.16 7.57 0.21
CA SER A 3 -21.59 6.62 -0.80
C SER A 3 -20.60 6.54 -1.97
N ILE A 4 -20.81 5.58 -2.86
CA ILE A 4 -20.03 5.46 -4.11
C ILE A 4 -20.32 6.65 -5.03
N GLU A 5 -21.51 7.20 -4.99
CA GLU A 5 -21.90 8.38 -5.79
C GLU A 5 -21.13 9.62 -5.34
N ASP A 6 -21.04 9.87 -4.03
CA ASP A 6 -20.21 10.96 -3.47
C ASP A 6 -18.75 10.80 -3.86
N LEU A 7 -18.25 9.55 -3.84
CA LEU A 7 -16.89 9.27 -4.27
C LEU A 7 -16.71 9.54 -5.78
N ALA A 8 -17.68 9.17 -6.59
CA ALA A 8 -17.63 9.40 -8.04
C ALA A 8 -17.62 10.90 -8.38
N GLU A 9 -18.40 11.70 -7.65
CA GLU A 9 -18.37 13.17 -7.76
C GLU A 9 -17.00 13.72 -7.38
N LEU A 10 -16.45 13.31 -6.24
CA LEU A 10 -15.13 13.75 -5.81
C LEU A 10 -14.02 13.36 -6.81
N VAL A 11 -14.04 12.14 -7.34
CA VAL A 11 -13.08 11.69 -8.37
C VAL A 11 -13.22 12.53 -9.64
N PHE A 12 -14.46 12.82 -10.06
CA PHE A 12 -14.72 13.69 -11.20
C PHE A 12 -14.16 15.11 -10.98
N ASP A 13 -14.40 15.71 -9.84
CA ASP A 13 -13.91 17.05 -9.48
C ASP A 13 -12.38 17.10 -9.46
N LEU A 14 -11.74 16.11 -8.84
CA LEU A 14 -10.28 16.01 -8.80
C LEU A 14 -9.67 15.87 -10.21
N LYS A 15 -10.28 15.07 -11.07
CA LYS A 15 -9.86 14.94 -12.47
C LYS A 15 -10.06 16.22 -13.27
N ASN A 16 -11.11 16.98 -12.99
CA ASN A 16 -11.33 18.29 -13.62
C ASN A 16 -10.32 19.34 -13.12
N ALA A 17 -9.94 19.29 -11.84
CA ALA A 17 -8.92 20.17 -11.30
C ALA A 17 -7.53 19.88 -11.90
N ASN A 18 -7.23 18.61 -12.17
CA ASN A 18 -5.99 18.21 -12.85
C ASN A 18 -6.21 16.94 -13.69
N HIS A 19 -6.42 17.13 -14.98
CA HIS A 19 -6.65 16.04 -15.94
C HIS A 19 -5.48 15.05 -16.10
N LYS A 20 -4.28 15.40 -15.64
CA LYS A 20 -3.09 14.54 -15.69
C LYS A 20 -2.87 13.73 -14.41
N ALA A 21 -3.64 14.00 -13.34
CA ALA A 21 -3.49 13.30 -12.08
C ALA A 21 -4.14 11.90 -12.15
N GLU A 22 -3.42 10.90 -11.67
CA GLU A 22 -4.00 9.59 -11.35
C GLU A 22 -4.67 9.67 -9.98
N ILE A 23 -5.91 9.23 -9.89
CA ILE A 23 -6.68 9.23 -8.65
C ILE A 23 -6.70 7.80 -8.09
N ASN A 24 -6.11 7.64 -6.93
CA ASN A 24 -6.06 6.37 -6.21
C ASN A 24 -6.97 6.43 -4.98
N VAL A 25 -7.77 5.40 -4.76
CA VAL A 25 -8.65 5.27 -3.60
C VAL A 25 -8.15 4.16 -2.69
N LYS A 26 -7.88 4.50 -1.43
CA LYS A 26 -7.41 3.55 -0.43
C LYS A 26 -8.58 2.95 0.35
N LEU A 27 -8.64 1.62 0.38
CA LEU A 27 -9.65 0.83 1.07
C LEU A 27 -8.98 -0.04 2.15
N THR A 28 -9.62 -0.16 3.30
CA THR A 28 -9.18 -1.11 4.33
C THR A 28 -9.63 -2.53 3.96
N ALA A 29 -8.71 -3.50 4.03
CA ALA A 29 -9.04 -4.91 3.85
C ALA A 29 -10.10 -5.34 4.87
N GLY A 30 -11.20 -5.84 4.39
CA GLY A 30 -12.34 -6.29 5.17
C GLY A 30 -13.28 -7.12 4.30
N ALA A 31 -14.17 -7.88 4.91
CA ALA A 31 -15.15 -8.66 4.16
C ALA A 31 -16.01 -7.74 3.27
N GLY A 32 -16.12 -8.07 2.00
CA GLY A 32 -16.86 -7.27 1.02
C GLY A 32 -16.06 -6.13 0.37
N VAL A 33 -14.76 -6.01 0.66
CA VAL A 33 -13.90 -4.97 0.06
C VAL A 33 -13.83 -5.07 -1.45
N GLY A 34 -13.95 -6.27 -2.01
CA GLY A 34 -14.00 -6.47 -3.46
C GLY A 34 -15.20 -5.77 -4.12
N THR A 35 -16.37 -5.81 -3.48
CA THR A 35 -17.56 -5.09 -3.96
C THR A 35 -17.34 -3.57 -3.93
N ILE A 36 -16.72 -3.07 -2.86
CA ILE A 36 -16.38 -1.65 -2.75
C ILE A 36 -15.35 -1.26 -3.83
N ALA A 37 -14.32 -2.09 -4.05
CA ALA A 37 -13.34 -1.88 -5.11
C ALA A 37 -13.98 -1.80 -6.50
N ALA A 38 -14.94 -2.70 -6.80
CA ALA A 38 -15.69 -2.63 -8.05
C ALA A 38 -16.47 -1.31 -8.19
N GLY A 39 -17.06 -0.81 -7.10
CA GLY A 39 -17.71 0.51 -7.07
C GLY A 39 -16.73 1.64 -7.35
N VAL A 40 -15.54 1.61 -6.74
CA VAL A 40 -14.47 2.60 -6.94
C VAL A 40 -14.01 2.63 -8.41
N VAL A 41 -13.85 1.45 -9.03
CA VAL A 41 -13.49 1.37 -10.47
C VAL A 41 -14.59 1.95 -11.34
N LYS A 42 -15.87 1.68 -11.04
CA LYS A 42 -17.02 2.28 -11.75
C LYS A 42 -17.08 3.79 -11.56
N ALA A 43 -16.62 4.31 -10.41
CA ALA A 43 -16.44 5.74 -10.15
C ALA A 43 -15.24 6.36 -10.92
N LYS A 44 -14.56 5.58 -11.77
CA LYS A 44 -13.43 6.01 -12.64
C LYS A 44 -12.16 6.42 -11.88
N ALA A 45 -11.89 5.85 -10.72
CA ALA A 45 -10.56 5.91 -10.12
C ALA A 45 -9.55 5.15 -10.99
N ASP A 46 -8.30 5.60 -10.99
CA ASP A 46 -7.20 4.98 -11.78
C ASP A 46 -6.51 3.88 -10.99
N GLY A 47 -6.55 3.94 -9.66
CA GLY A 47 -5.97 2.96 -8.76
C GLY A 47 -6.83 2.66 -7.55
N VAL A 48 -6.65 1.46 -7.01
CA VAL A 48 -7.21 1.05 -5.72
C VAL A 48 -6.10 0.47 -4.87
N THR A 49 -5.90 1.05 -3.68
CA THR A 49 -4.98 0.49 -2.68
C THR A 49 -5.76 -0.32 -1.66
N ILE A 50 -5.45 -1.59 -1.52
CA ILE A 50 -5.97 -2.45 -0.44
C ILE A 50 -5.00 -2.42 0.73
N SER A 51 -5.43 -1.85 1.85
CA SER A 51 -4.62 -1.67 3.05
C SER A 51 -4.92 -2.74 4.09
N GLY A 52 -3.90 -3.48 4.52
CA GLY A 52 -4.03 -4.46 5.60
C GLY A 52 -4.21 -3.82 6.98
N CYS A 53 -4.61 -4.64 7.97
CA CYS A 53 -4.82 -4.22 9.36
C CYS A 53 -3.55 -3.66 10.04
N ASP A 54 -2.38 -4.06 9.59
CA ASP A 54 -1.09 -3.56 10.06
C ASP A 54 -0.67 -2.23 9.41
N GLY A 55 -1.38 -1.79 8.40
CA GLY A 55 -1.20 -0.48 7.76
C GLY A 55 -1.86 0.65 8.53
N GLY A 56 -2.11 1.75 7.86
CA GLY A 56 -2.77 2.92 8.43
C GLY A 56 -1.78 4.03 8.76
N THR A 57 -2.11 4.83 9.77
CA THR A 57 -1.32 6.01 10.12
C THR A 57 -0.44 5.78 11.35
N GLY A 58 0.64 6.56 11.50
CA GLY A 58 1.44 6.59 12.72
C GLY A 58 0.67 7.05 13.96
N ALA A 59 -0.49 7.68 13.77
CA ALA A 59 -1.38 8.15 14.83
C ALA A 59 -2.38 7.09 15.31
N SER A 60 -2.57 6.01 14.57
CA SER A 60 -3.53 4.96 14.95
C SER A 60 -3.18 4.32 16.29
N PRO A 61 -4.13 4.17 17.21
CA PRO A 61 -3.92 3.46 18.45
C PRO A 61 -3.67 1.96 18.18
N ARG A 62 -2.96 1.31 19.07
CA ARG A 62 -2.61 -0.12 18.93
C ARG A 62 -3.84 -1.03 18.80
N THR A 63 -4.93 -0.68 19.44
CA THR A 63 -6.20 -1.42 19.34
C THR A 63 -6.77 -1.40 17.91
N SER A 64 -6.81 -0.22 17.27
CA SER A 64 -7.27 -0.11 15.87
C SER A 64 -6.36 -0.88 14.92
N MET A 65 -5.05 -0.83 15.12
CA MET A 65 -4.09 -1.56 14.29
C MET A 65 -4.22 -3.08 14.38
N ARG A 66 -4.68 -3.60 15.53
CA ARG A 66 -4.81 -5.04 15.75
C ARG A 66 -6.19 -5.59 15.41
N HIS A 67 -7.21 -4.74 15.48
CA HIS A 67 -8.61 -5.19 15.45
C HIS A 67 -9.45 -4.53 14.37
N ALA A 68 -8.93 -3.56 13.63
CA ALA A 68 -9.63 -2.95 12.50
C ALA A 68 -9.06 -3.49 11.19
N GLY A 69 -9.90 -4.12 10.40
CA GLY A 69 -9.54 -4.71 9.12
C GLY A 69 -9.01 -6.14 9.21
N LEU A 70 -8.69 -6.69 8.06
CA LEU A 70 -8.13 -8.02 7.83
C LEU A 70 -6.69 -7.91 7.31
N PRO A 71 -5.91 -9.00 7.28
CA PRO A 71 -4.66 -9.04 6.54
C PRO A 71 -4.86 -8.62 5.08
N TRP A 72 -3.88 -7.92 4.52
CA TRP A 72 -3.97 -7.40 3.15
C TRP A 72 -4.14 -8.52 2.12
N GLU A 73 -3.59 -9.70 2.38
CA GLU A 73 -3.67 -10.87 1.50
C GLU A 73 -5.12 -11.27 1.21
N LEU A 74 -5.96 -11.26 2.24
CA LEU A 74 -7.39 -11.60 2.09
C LEU A 74 -8.14 -10.52 1.31
N GLY A 75 -7.94 -9.26 1.65
CA GLY A 75 -8.61 -8.15 0.97
C GLY A 75 -8.16 -7.99 -0.48
N LEU A 76 -6.87 -8.15 -0.76
CA LEU A 76 -6.31 -8.09 -2.10
C LEU A 76 -6.85 -9.22 -2.98
N SER A 77 -6.85 -10.46 -2.47
CA SER A 77 -7.38 -11.62 -3.18
C SER A 77 -8.86 -11.47 -3.49
N GLU A 78 -9.67 -10.99 -2.54
CA GLU A 78 -11.09 -10.70 -2.76
C GLU A 78 -11.28 -9.62 -3.84
N ALA A 79 -10.53 -8.52 -3.75
CA ALA A 79 -10.62 -7.43 -4.72
C ALA A 79 -10.24 -7.90 -6.13
N GLN A 80 -9.13 -8.64 -6.27
CA GLN A 80 -8.69 -9.22 -7.54
C GLN A 80 -9.79 -10.10 -8.16
N GLN A 81 -10.35 -11.04 -7.38
CA GLN A 81 -11.37 -11.97 -7.88
C GLN A 81 -12.65 -11.24 -8.29
N VAL A 82 -13.15 -10.31 -7.47
CA VAL A 82 -14.37 -9.56 -7.77
C VAL A 82 -14.19 -8.68 -9.01
N LEU A 83 -13.03 -8.05 -9.17
CA LEU A 83 -12.73 -7.24 -10.35
C LEU A 83 -12.65 -8.09 -11.62
N LEU A 84 -12.06 -9.28 -11.56
CA LEU A 84 -12.04 -10.23 -12.68
C LEU A 84 -13.45 -10.70 -13.05
N LEU A 85 -14.24 -11.15 -12.08
CA LEU A 85 -15.61 -11.61 -12.29
C LEU A 85 -16.53 -10.54 -12.93
N ASN A 86 -16.25 -9.27 -12.63
CA ASN A 86 -17.03 -8.15 -13.17
C ASN A 86 -16.40 -7.51 -14.43
N GLN A 87 -15.32 -8.06 -14.98
CA GLN A 87 -14.60 -7.52 -16.16
C GLN A 87 -14.15 -6.06 -15.94
N LEU A 88 -13.68 -5.75 -14.74
CA LEU A 88 -13.22 -4.43 -14.33
C LEU A 88 -11.72 -4.38 -14.06
N ARG A 89 -11.04 -5.53 -14.01
CA ARG A 89 -9.65 -5.63 -13.57
C ARG A 89 -8.66 -4.85 -14.42
N ASP A 90 -8.90 -4.80 -15.70
CA ASP A 90 -8.08 -4.09 -16.71
C ASP A 90 -8.22 -2.56 -16.67
N ARG A 91 -9.18 -2.04 -15.89
CA ARG A 91 -9.47 -0.61 -15.81
C ARG A 91 -8.80 0.10 -14.67
N VAL A 92 -8.10 -0.61 -13.80
CA VAL A 92 -7.55 -0.08 -12.56
C VAL A 92 -6.23 -0.74 -12.19
N LYS A 93 -5.30 0.03 -11.63
CA LYS A 93 -4.10 -0.51 -10.99
C LYS A 93 -4.43 -0.95 -9.56
N LEU A 94 -4.08 -2.18 -9.19
CA LEU A 94 -4.18 -2.65 -7.81
C LEU A 94 -2.87 -2.45 -7.07
N GLU A 95 -2.98 -1.81 -5.93
CA GLU A 95 -1.89 -1.58 -4.99
C GLU A 95 -2.22 -2.23 -3.65
N THR A 96 -1.21 -2.65 -2.90
CA THR A 96 -1.39 -3.09 -1.53
C THR A 96 -0.34 -2.53 -0.59
N ASP A 97 -0.73 -2.31 0.66
CA ASP A 97 0.14 -2.00 1.79
C ASP A 97 -0.29 -2.77 3.05
N GLY A 98 0.42 -2.59 4.14
CA GLY A 98 0.13 -3.27 5.40
C GLY A 98 1.29 -4.17 5.82
N LYS A 99 2.48 -3.59 5.99
CA LYS A 99 3.73 -4.27 6.35
C LYS A 99 4.33 -5.16 5.27
N LEU A 100 4.36 -4.71 4.03
CA LEU A 100 5.29 -5.30 3.09
C LEU A 100 6.73 -4.94 3.52
N LEU A 101 7.58 -5.92 3.74
CA LEU A 101 8.95 -5.74 4.25
C LEU A 101 10.02 -6.37 3.38
N THR A 102 9.70 -7.41 2.63
CA THR A 102 10.64 -8.24 1.89
C THR A 102 10.20 -8.41 0.44
N GLY A 103 11.10 -8.92 -0.41
CA GLY A 103 10.75 -9.34 -1.77
C GLY A 103 9.73 -10.48 -1.78
N ARG A 104 9.74 -11.34 -0.75
CA ARG A 104 8.74 -12.39 -0.59
C ARG A 104 7.33 -11.82 -0.41
N ASP A 105 7.17 -10.75 0.42
CA ASP A 105 5.86 -10.11 0.58
C ASP A 105 5.38 -9.51 -0.75
N ALA A 106 6.28 -8.87 -1.49
CA ALA A 106 5.98 -8.33 -2.81
C ALA A 106 5.62 -9.44 -3.82
N ALA A 107 6.32 -10.59 -3.78
CA ALA A 107 6.01 -11.74 -4.62
C ALA A 107 4.59 -12.29 -4.34
N ILE A 108 4.25 -12.47 -3.07
CA ILE A 108 2.91 -12.92 -2.67
C ILE A 108 1.85 -11.89 -3.11
N ALA A 109 2.11 -10.60 -2.89
CA ALA A 109 1.20 -9.54 -3.30
C ALA A 109 0.97 -9.55 -4.82
N CYS A 110 2.03 -9.73 -5.61
CA CYS A 110 1.95 -9.83 -7.06
C CYS A 110 1.10 -11.05 -7.48
N LEU A 111 1.38 -12.24 -6.94
CA LEU A 111 0.61 -13.45 -7.22
C LEU A 111 -0.88 -13.31 -6.87
N LEU A 112 -1.21 -12.51 -5.84
CA LEU A 112 -2.59 -12.21 -5.46
C LEU A 112 -3.22 -11.08 -6.27
N GLY A 113 -2.48 -10.44 -7.19
CA GLY A 113 -3.02 -9.48 -8.14
C GLY A 113 -2.54 -8.03 -7.99
N ALA A 114 -1.64 -7.71 -7.05
CA ALA A 114 -1.10 -6.37 -6.96
C ALA A 114 -0.08 -6.08 -8.07
N GLU A 115 -0.14 -4.88 -8.62
CA GLU A 115 0.83 -4.32 -9.59
C GLU A 115 1.75 -3.29 -8.91
N LEU A 116 1.27 -2.71 -7.80
CA LEU A 116 1.98 -1.70 -7.03
C LEU A 116 2.11 -2.13 -5.57
N PHE A 117 3.24 -1.81 -4.97
CA PHE A 117 3.60 -2.23 -3.61
C PHE A 117 4.04 -1.04 -2.78
N SER A 118 3.33 -0.75 -1.68
CA SER A 118 3.65 0.36 -0.79
C SER A 118 4.41 -0.10 0.44
N PHE A 119 5.61 0.44 0.61
CA PHE A 119 6.50 0.16 1.75
C PHE A 119 6.57 1.38 2.67
N CYS A 120 6.35 1.17 3.96
CA CYS A 120 6.49 2.22 4.97
C CYS A 120 7.43 1.80 6.11
N THR A 121 7.11 0.70 6.78
CA THR A 121 7.81 0.25 7.99
C THR A 121 9.28 -0.06 7.72
N GLY A 122 9.58 -0.78 6.63
CA GLY A 122 10.94 -1.15 6.27
C GLY A 122 11.84 0.07 6.00
N PRO A 123 11.46 0.98 5.11
CA PRO A 123 12.18 2.23 4.89
C PRO A 123 12.37 3.09 6.17
N LEU A 124 11.34 3.16 7.03
CA LEU A 124 11.45 3.88 8.30
C LEU A 124 12.48 3.24 9.24
N ILE A 125 12.50 1.91 9.35
CA ILE A 125 13.51 1.19 10.14
C ILE A 125 14.90 1.42 9.54
N ALA A 126 15.04 1.38 8.23
CA ALA A 126 16.32 1.60 7.55
C ALA A 126 16.92 2.97 7.87
N ILE A 127 16.11 4.03 8.04
CA ILE A 127 16.58 5.36 8.44
C ILE A 127 16.68 5.56 9.96
N GLY A 128 16.50 4.50 10.77
CA GLY A 128 16.69 4.53 12.23
C GLY A 128 15.43 4.71 13.06
N CYS A 129 14.25 4.53 12.50
CA CYS A 129 13.00 4.55 13.28
C CYS A 129 12.90 3.31 14.17
N GLN A 130 12.64 3.51 15.45
CA GLN A 130 12.46 2.41 16.43
C GLN A 130 11.00 2.19 16.82
N MET A 131 10.06 2.67 16.03
CA MET A 131 8.62 2.42 16.18
C MET A 131 8.01 2.82 17.53
N PHE A 132 8.46 3.94 18.10
CA PHE A 132 7.91 4.50 19.36
C PHE A 132 6.46 4.98 19.22
N ARG A 133 5.98 5.17 18.01
CA ARG A 133 4.60 5.56 17.69
C ARG A 133 4.13 6.86 18.35
N VAL A 134 5.01 7.86 18.35
CA VAL A 134 4.72 9.23 18.78
C VAL A 134 4.69 10.21 17.60
N CYS A 135 4.47 9.69 16.40
CA CYS A 135 4.56 10.44 15.14
C CYS A 135 3.62 11.66 15.08
N ASN A 136 2.45 11.56 15.73
CA ASN A 136 1.45 12.64 15.77
C ASN A 136 1.65 13.64 16.93
N LYS A 137 2.68 13.44 17.76
CA LYS A 137 2.89 14.24 18.99
C LYS A 137 3.99 15.28 18.89
N ASN A 138 4.66 15.38 17.76
CA ASN A 138 5.83 16.26 17.57
C ASN A 138 7.00 15.99 18.53
N THR A 139 7.05 14.80 19.13
CA THR A 139 8.01 14.41 20.16
C THR A 139 8.90 13.23 19.77
N CYS A 140 9.09 13.00 18.46
CA CYS A 140 9.89 11.88 17.99
C CYS A 140 11.34 11.98 18.49
N PRO A 141 11.81 11.03 19.34
CA PRO A 141 13.14 11.14 19.95
C PRO A 141 14.28 10.93 18.94
N PHE A 142 13.99 10.37 17.76
CA PHE A 142 14.94 10.13 16.67
C PHE A 142 14.96 11.23 15.61
N GLY A 143 14.17 12.30 15.79
CA GLY A 143 14.16 13.42 14.88
C GLY A 143 13.50 13.16 13.51
N ILE A 144 12.81 12.01 13.32
CA ILE A 144 12.21 11.63 12.04
C ILE A 144 10.88 12.36 11.83
N CYS A 145 9.99 12.28 12.82
CA CYS A 145 8.64 12.83 12.74
C CYS A 145 8.43 13.91 13.80
N THR A 146 9.10 15.06 13.62
CA THR A 146 9.04 16.19 14.54
C THR A 146 9.50 17.46 13.83
N GLN A 147 8.95 18.62 14.25
CA GLN A 147 9.40 19.94 13.86
C GLN A 147 10.27 20.60 14.94
N ASP A 148 10.42 19.97 16.12
CA ASP A 148 11.31 20.46 17.17
C ASP A 148 12.77 20.43 16.69
N GLU A 149 13.43 21.60 16.69
CA GLU A 149 14.79 21.74 16.15
C GLU A 149 15.83 20.93 16.92
N LYS A 150 15.66 20.77 18.24
CA LYS A 150 16.59 20.00 19.07
C LYS A 150 16.47 18.51 18.78
N LEU A 151 15.24 18.03 18.57
CA LEU A 151 15.00 16.64 18.23
C LEU A 151 15.42 16.33 16.79
N ARG A 152 15.16 17.23 15.82
CA ARG A 152 15.59 17.07 14.42
C ARG A 152 17.10 16.88 14.28
N LYS A 153 17.89 17.54 15.10
CA LYS A 153 19.36 17.38 15.10
C LYS A 153 19.83 15.96 15.45
N ARG A 154 18.96 15.12 16.02
CA ARG A 154 19.26 13.72 16.33
C ARG A 154 19.06 12.77 15.14
N PHE A 155 18.46 13.25 14.05
CA PHE A 155 18.24 12.42 12.88
C PHE A 155 19.57 12.08 12.19
N ALA A 156 19.88 10.78 12.16
CA ALA A 156 21.11 10.24 11.57
C ALA A 156 20.87 9.43 10.30
N GLY A 157 19.63 9.39 9.81
CA GLY A 157 19.27 8.66 8.60
C GLY A 157 19.91 9.28 7.35
N LYS A 158 20.21 8.41 6.37
CA LYS A 158 20.75 8.82 5.07
C LYS A 158 19.88 8.26 3.95
N PRO A 159 19.75 8.96 2.82
CA PRO A 159 18.98 8.46 1.66
C PRO A 159 19.47 7.09 1.18
N GLU A 160 20.78 6.84 1.25
CA GLU A 160 21.40 5.59 0.80
C GLU A 160 20.87 4.37 1.57
N TYR A 161 20.45 4.54 2.81
CA TYR A 161 19.89 3.42 3.60
C TYR A 161 18.56 2.95 3.00
N VAL A 162 17.69 3.88 2.59
CA VAL A 162 16.44 3.54 1.91
C VAL A 162 16.72 2.97 0.52
N MET A 163 17.64 3.58 -0.23
CA MET A 163 18.02 3.09 -1.56
C MET A 163 18.52 1.65 -1.51
N ASN A 164 19.40 1.34 -0.55
CA ASN A 164 19.93 -0.01 -0.38
C ASN A 164 18.85 -0.99 0.06
N TYR A 165 18.00 -0.60 1.02
CA TYR A 165 16.87 -1.41 1.44
C TYR A 165 15.96 -1.79 0.24
N MET A 166 15.58 -0.81 -0.58
CA MET A 166 14.74 -1.07 -1.76
C MET A 166 15.44 -1.94 -2.81
N ARG A 167 16.76 -1.78 -2.98
CA ARG A 167 17.55 -2.68 -3.85
C ARG A 167 17.54 -4.12 -3.33
N PHE A 168 17.69 -4.32 -2.04
CA PHE A 168 17.63 -5.67 -1.45
C PHE A 168 16.25 -6.30 -1.61
N VAL A 169 15.17 -5.53 -1.40
CA VAL A 169 13.81 -6.01 -1.65
C VAL A 169 13.62 -6.41 -3.12
N ALA A 170 14.11 -5.58 -4.05
CA ALA A 170 14.02 -5.87 -5.48
C ALA A 170 14.83 -7.10 -5.88
N GLU A 171 16.02 -7.30 -5.30
CA GLU A 171 16.86 -8.47 -5.56
C GLU A 171 16.23 -9.75 -5.01
N ASP A 172 15.73 -9.72 -3.77
CA ASP A 172 15.00 -10.84 -3.15
C ASP A 172 13.77 -11.23 -4.01
N LEU A 173 13.00 -10.24 -4.48
CA LEU A 173 11.88 -10.48 -5.40
C LEU A 173 12.36 -11.11 -6.71
N ARG A 174 13.46 -10.64 -7.29
CA ARG A 174 14.01 -11.15 -8.54
C ARG A 174 14.46 -12.60 -8.41
N GLU A 175 15.09 -12.97 -7.29
CA GLU A 175 15.47 -14.35 -7.01
C GLU A 175 14.26 -15.28 -6.91
N ILE A 176 13.20 -14.82 -6.20
CA ILE A 176 11.94 -15.57 -6.08
C ILE A 176 11.28 -15.74 -7.45
N MET A 177 11.21 -14.68 -8.25
CA MET A 177 10.67 -14.74 -9.62
C MET A 177 11.42 -15.75 -10.48
N ALA A 178 12.77 -15.77 -10.39
CA ALA A 178 13.60 -16.70 -11.13
C ALA A 178 13.31 -18.16 -10.72
N HIS A 179 13.15 -18.44 -9.42
CA HIS A 179 12.78 -19.77 -8.93
C HIS A 179 11.39 -20.22 -9.40
N LEU A 180 10.45 -19.28 -9.53
CA LEU A 180 9.11 -19.54 -10.04
C LEU A 180 9.02 -19.56 -11.57
N GLY A 181 10.10 -19.21 -12.28
CA GLY A 181 10.17 -19.22 -13.74
C GLY A 181 9.58 -17.96 -14.41
N PHE A 182 9.36 -16.87 -13.67
CA PHE A 182 8.88 -15.61 -14.23
C PHE A 182 10.05 -14.71 -14.65
N HIS A 183 9.98 -14.16 -15.87
CA HIS A 183 10.95 -13.20 -16.39
C HIS A 183 10.53 -11.75 -16.21
N LYS A 184 9.22 -11.49 -16.11
CA LYS A 184 8.64 -10.14 -15.92
C LYS A 184 7.63 -10.17 -14.79
N LEU A 185 7.53 -9.04 -14.09
CA LEU A 185 6.58 -8.89 -13.00
C LEU A 185 5.14 -8.97 -13.50
N GLU A 186 4.87 -8.40 -14.67
CA GLU A 186 3.55 -8.39 -15.29
C GLU A 186 3.02 -9.80 -15.58
N ASP A 187 3.93 -10.74 -15.91
CA ASP A 187 3.56 -12.14 -16.16
C ASP A 187 3.17 -12.89 -14.89
N MET A 188 3.54 -12.35 -13.72
CA MET A 188 3.30 -12.95 -12.40
C MET A 188 2.01 -12.44 -11.75
N VAL A 189 1.48 -11.29 -12.20
CA VAL A 189 0.30 -10.65 -11.58
C VAL A 189 -0.93 -11.56 -11.63
N GLY A 190 -1.44 -11.91 -10.44
CA GLY A 190 -2.64 -12.73 -10.29
C GLY A 190 -2.47 -14.22 -10.64
N ARG A 191 -1.23 -14.70 -10.79
CA ARG A 191 -0.91 -16.10 -11.11
C ARG A 191 -0.80 -16.93 -9.82
N SER A 192 -1.93 -17.22 -9.22
CA SER A 192 -2.03 -18.01 -7.98
C SER A 192 -2.30 -19.50 -8.23
N ASP A 193 -2.30 -19.94 -9.48
CA ASP A 193 -2.51 -21.30 -9.99
C ASP A 193 -1.28 -22.22 -9.85
#